data_6a6401d63f753a510fa975b1f2462d7d
#
_entry.id   6a6401d63f753a510fa975b1f2462d7d
#
_cell.length_a   1.000
_cell.length_b   1.000
_cell.length_c   1.000
_cell.angle_alpha   90.00
_cell.angle_beta   90.00
_cell.angle_gamma   90.00
#
_symmetry.space_group_name_H-M   'P 1'
#
loop_
_entity.id
_entity.type
_entity.pdbx_description
1 polymer ?
#
loop_
_entity_poly.entity_id
_entity_poly.type
_entity_poly.pdbx_seq_one_letter_code
_entity_poly.pdbx_strand_id
1 'polypeptide(L)'
;MAGLMMREEPGQRILKRYRTDNPYEEKVGYCRATSAGGFVFVAGTTAQGSDISDDVAEQCRSALDAIRSALEYMGSHIDQVLRVTYMLPDIAEFDACWPVLRDIFNDNPPAATVIECGLIDPKYRIEIEVTALQRPID
;
A
#
# COMPACT_ATOMS: atom_id res chain seq x y z
N MET A 1 5.22 -30.10 19.88
CA MET A 1 4.59 -29.80 20.53
C MET A 1 3.48 -29.28 20.08
N ALA A 2 2.74 -29.99 19.90
CA ALA A 2 1.58 -29.65 19.34
C ALA A 2 0.89 -28.62 20.05
N GLY A 3 0.96 -28.72 21.22
CA GLY A 3 0.16 -27.86 21.94
C GLY A 3 0.42 -26.47 21.67
N LEU A 4 1.47 -26.33 21.03
CA LEU A 4 1.78 -25.15 20.90
C LEU A 4 1.16 -24.45 19.94
N MET A 5 0.42 -24.99 19.46
CA MET A 5 -0.13 -24.47 18.67
C MET A 5 -0.61 -23.42 18.82
N MET A 6 -0.57 -22.90 18.11
CA MET A 6 -0.80 -21.85 17.79
C MET A 6 -2.09 -21.44 17.99
N ARG A 7 -2.61 -21.25 19.10
CA ARG A 7 -3.79 -20.74 19.40
C ARG A 7 -3.64 -19.32 19.47
N GLU A 8 -4.43 -18.49 18.76
CA GLU A 8 -4.51 -17.08 18.93
C GLU A 8 -5.24 -16.76 20.21
N GLU A 9 -4.66 -15.93 21.03
CA GLU A 9 -5.33 -15.45 22.21
C GLU A 9 -6.35 -14.41 21.78
N PRO A 10 -7.40 -14.16 22.52
CA PRO A 10 -8.36 -13.12 22.18
C PRO A 10 -7.65 -11.78 21.97
N GLY A 11 -7.90 -11.16 20.86
CA GLY A 11 -7.27 -9.89 20.53
C GLY A 11 -5.93 -9.97 19.88
N GLN A 12 -5.34 -11.18 19.80
CA GLN A 12 -4.07 -11.32 19.14
C GLN A 12 -4.24 -11.71 17.71
N ARG A 13 -3.33 -11.31 16.87
CA ARG A 13 -3.30 -11.70 15.46
C ARG A 13 -1.95 -12.26 15.13
N ILE A 14 -1.92 -13.28 14.27
CA ILE A 14 -0.67 -13.84 13.79
C ILE A 14 -0.08 -12.86 12.80
N LEU A 15 1.21 -12.55 12.97
CA LEU A 15 1.91 -11.69 12.05
C LEU A 15 2.10 -12.41 10.72
N LYS A 16 1.74 -11.77 9.62
CA LYS A 16 1.95 -12.29 8.28
C LYS A 16 2.75 -11.31 7.47
N ARG A 17 3.52 -11.84 6.52
CA ARG A 17 4.29 -11.03 5.58
C ARG A 17 4.00 -11.47 4.17
N TYR A 18 3.82 -10.50 3.27
CA TYR A 18 3.62 -10.76 1.85
C TYR A 18 4.87 -10.30 1.11
N ARG A 19 5.54 -11.24 0.46
CA ARG A 19 6.72 -10.95 -0.31
C ARG A 19 6.40 -11.12 -1.77
N THR A 20 6.98 -10.27 -2.61
CA THR A 20 6.87 -10.41 -4.06
C THR A 20 8.27 -10.67 -4.64
N ASP A 21 8.39 -10.72 -5.95
CA ASP A 21 9.68 -10.91 -6.60
C ASP A 21 10.39 -9.59 -6.87
N ASN A 22 9.93 -8.50 -6.28
CA ASN A 22 10.61 -7.21 -6.42
C ASN A 22 12.00 -7.31 -5.77
N PRO A 23 13.08 -7.16 -6.55
CA PRO A 23 14.43 -7.36 -6.03
C PRO A 23 14.83 -6.43 -4.89
N TYR A 24 14.17 -5.26 -4.76
CA TYR A 24 14.48 -4.36 -3.67
C TYR A 24 14.05 -4.92 -2.32
N GLU A 25 13.03 -5.79 -2.28
CA GLU A 25 12.58 -6.37 -1.01
C GLU A 25 13.70 -7.14 -0.34
N GLU A 26 14.41 -7.99 -1.10
CA GLU A 26 15.50 -8.75 -0.55
C GLU A 26 16.73 -7.90 -0.30
N LYS A 27 17.07 -7.00 -1.21
CA LYS A 27 18.25 -6.16 -1.07
C LYS A 27 18.16 -5.21 0.12
N VAL A 28 17.00 -4.69 0.40
CA VAL A 28 16.81 -3.68 1.43
C VAL A 28 16.33 -4.30 2.75
N GLY A 29 15.71 -5.45 2.71
CA GLY A 29 15.22 -6.11 3.91
C GLY A 29 13.81 -5.72 4.28
N TYR A 30 12.91 -5.66 3.31
CA TYR A 30 11.51 -5.37 3.59
C TYR A 30 10.60 -6.32 2.81
N CYS A 31 9.32 -6.28 3.06
CA CYS A 31 8.33 -7.03 2.29
C CYS A 31 7.23 -6.09 1.80
N ARG A 32 6.40 -6.58 0.88
CA ARG A 32 5.39 -5.72 0.24
C ARG A 32 4.31 -5.31 1.23
N ALA A 33 3.94 -6.17 2.15
CA ALA A 33 2.92 -5.87 3.14
C ALA A 33 3.07 -6.76 4.36
N THR A 34 2.61 -6.26 5.50
CA THR A 34 2.54 -7.03 6.74
C THR A 34 1.15 -6.90 7.33
N SER A 35 0.74 -7.87 8.11
CA SER A 35 -0.51 -7.75 8.87
C SER A 35 -0.29 -8.25 10.29
N ALA A 36 -0.85 -7.53 11.23
CA ALA A 36 -0.84 -7.88 12.64
C ALA A 36 -1.89 -7.03 13.36
N GLY A 37 -2.44 -7.54 14.43
CA GLY A 37 -3.36 -6.76 15.27
C GLY A 37 -4.63 -6.28 14.60
N GLY A 38 -5.03 -6.90 13.51
CA GLY A 38 -6.21 -6.50 12.75
C GLY A 38 -5.95 -5.42 11.71
N PHE A 39 -4.68 -5.11 11.43
CA PHE A 39 -4.30 -4.10 10.45
C PHE A 39 -3.40 -4.68 9.37
N VAL A 40 -3.45 -4.10 8.19
CA VAL A 40 -2.54 -4.41 7.09
C VAL A 40 -1.75 -3.15 6.76
N PHE A 41 -0.44 -3.28 6.67
CA PHE A 41 0.45 -2.19 6.33
C PHE A 41 1.08 -2.51 4.97
N VAL A 42 0.86 -1.65 3.99
CA VAL A 42 1.45 -1.84 2.65
C VAL A 42 2.61 -0.86 2.52
N ALA A 43 3.76 -1.38 2.15
CA ALA A 43 4.98 -0.59 1.97
C ALA A 43 4.79 0.46 0.89
N GLY A 44 5.63 1.48 0.91
CA GLY A 44 5.65 2.49 -0.16
C GLY A 44 5.68 1.82 -1.52
N THR A 45 4.78 2.23 -2.38
CA THR A 45 4.54 1.59 -3.67
C THR A 45 4.56 2.63 -4.76
N THR A 46 5.35 2.38 -5.79
CA THR A 46 5.46 3.24 -6.99
C THR A 46 4.80 2.54 -8.16
N ALA A 47 4.76 3.19 -9.31
CA ALA A 47 4.23 2.58 -10.52
C ALA A 47 4.98 1.29 -10.84
N GLN A 48 4.28 0.31 -11.36
CA GLN A 48 4.79 -1.02 -11.60
C GLN A 48 5.11 -1.26 -13.07
N GLY A 49 5.96 -2.24 -13.31
CA GLY A 49 6.31 -2.64 -14.67
C GLY A 49 7.63 -2.04 -15.14
N SER A 50 8.05 -2.43 -16.34
CA SER A 50 9.32 -2.00 -16.89
C SER A 50 9.18 -0.73 -17.75
N ASP A 51 7.98 -0.39 -18.18
CA ASP A 51 7.75 0.76 -19.04
C ASP A 51 6.88 1.75 -18.27
N ILE A 52 7.51 2.56 -17.44
CA ILE A 52 6.81 3.48 -16.54
C ILE A 52 6.43 4.74 -17.29
N SER A 53 5.13 5.08 -17.26
CA SER A 53 4.64 6.31 -17.87
C SER A 53 5.19 7.54 -17.16
N ASP A 54 5.39 8.62 -17.89
CA ASP A 54 5.80 9.89 -17.30
C ASP A 54 4.61 10.63 -16.73
N ASP A 55 3.39 10.17 -16.95
CA ASP A 55 2.18 10.84 -16.46
C ASP A 55 1.95 10.47 -15.00
N VAL A 56 1.95 11.46 -14.12
CA VAL A 56 1.79 11.24 -12.68
C VAL A 56 0.46 10.58 -12.34
N ALA A 57 -0.62 10.91 -13.06
CA ALA A 57 -1.92 10.31 -12.82
C ALA A 57 -1.92 8.82 -13.18
N GLU A 58 -1.24 8.43 -14.26
CA GLU A 58 -1.11 7.03 -14.61
C GLU A 58 -0.22 6.29 -13.63
N GLN A 59 0.83 6.92 -13.16
CA GLN A 59 1.67 6.32 -12.11
C GLN A 59 0.87 6.14 -10.81
N CYS A 60 0.02 7.09 -10.46
CA CYS A 60 -0.85 7.01 -9.30
C CYS A 60 -1.78 5.81 -9.42
N ARG A 61 -2.41 5.62 -10.57
CA ARG A 61 -3.30 4.49 -10.82
C ARG A 61 -2.55 3.16 -10.72
N SER A 62 -1.37 3.09 -11.32
CA SER A 62 -0.55 1.87 -11.28
C SER A 62 -0.16 1.51 -9.85
N ALA A 63 0.27 2.48 -9.06
CA ALA A 63 0.64 2.25 -7.67
C ALA A 63 -0.56 1.77 -6.85
N LEU A 64 -1.73 2.38 -7.06
CA LEU A 64 -2.94 1.98 -6.33
C LEU A 64 -3.44 0.60 -6.75
N ASP A 65 -3.27 0.21 -8.01
CA ASP A 65 -3.60 -1.15 -8.44
C ASP A 65 -2.72 -2.18 -7.73
N ALA A 66 -1.44 -1.90 -7.58
CA ALA A 66 -0.53 -2.79 -6.85
C ALA A 66 -0.90 -2.85 -5.35
N ILE A 67 -1.27 -1.72 -4.77
CA ILE A 67 -1.73 -1.67 -3.37
C ILE A 67 -3.02 -2.49 -3.20
N ARG A 68 -3.96 -2.36 -4.14
CA ARG A 68 -5.20 -3.13 -4.09
C ARG A 68 -4.91 -4.62 -4.08
N SER A 69 -4.00 -5.07 -4.94
CA SER A 69 -3.63 -6.49 -5.00
C SER A 69 -3.00 -6.96 -3.68
N ALA A 70 -2.12 -6.15 -3.10
CA ALA A 70 -1.49 -6.49 -1.83
C ALA A 70 -2.51 -6.57 -0.70
N LEU A 71 -3.46 -5.61 -0.65
CA LEU A 71 -4.50 -5.62 0.36
C LEU A 71 -5.36 -6.87 0.26
N GLU A 72 -5.78 -7.23 -0.96
CA GLU A 72 -6.62 -8.41 -1.17
C GLU A 72 -5.89 -9.69 -0.78
N TYR A 73 -4.62 -9.78 -1.12
CA TYR A 73 -3.82 -10.95 -0.72
C TYR A 73 -3.76 -11.07 0.80
N MET A 74 -3.73 -9.94 1.51
CA MET A 74 -3.60 -9.91 2.96
C MET A 74 -4.96 -9.96 3.68
N GLY A 75 -6.06 -10.18 2.96
CA GLY A 75 -7.38 -10.29 3.59
C GLY A 75 -8.01 -8.93 3.91
N SER A 76 -7.64 -7.90 3.20
CA SER A 76 -8.23 -6.57 3.32
C SER A 76 -8.86 -6.16 1.98
N HIS A 77 -9.13 -4.90 1.80
CA HIS A 77 -9.72 -4.36 0.59
C HIS A 77 -9.44 -2.86 0.54
N ILE A 78 -9.47 -2.29 -0.66
CA ILE A 78 -9.19 -0.87 -0.85
C ILE A 78 -10.19 0.03 -0.08
N ASP A 79 -11.41 -0.41 0.13
CA ASP A 79 -12.41 0.35 0.88
C ASP A 79 -12.17 0.30 2.40
N GLN A 80 -11.21 -0.49 2.86
CA GLN A 80 -10.84 -0.60 4.25
C GLN A 80 -9.59 0.21 4.60
N VAL A 81 -9.08 1.01 3.67
CA VAL A 81 -7.90 1.84 3.91
C VAL A 81 -8.26 2.91 4.94
N LEU A 82 -7.46 3.00 6.00
CA LEU A 82 -7.66 3.95 7.08
C LEU A 82 -6.79 5.17 6.92
N ARG A 83 -5.58 5.00 6.44
CA ARG A 83 -4.62 6.08 6.24
C ARG A 83 -3.86 5.87 4.96
N VAL A 84 -3.67 6.94 4.20
CA VAL A 84 -2.83 6.92 3.01
C VAL A 84 -1.86 8.09 3.08
N THR A 85 -0.61 7.85 2.70
CA THR A 85 0.39 8.89 2.54
C THR A 85 0.81 8.93 1.09
N TYR A 86 0.72 10.12 0.49
CA TYR A 86 1.18 10.35 -0.87
C TYR A 86 2.50 11.11 -0.80
N MET A 87 3.52 10.62 -1.50
CA MET A 87 4.84 11.23 -1.53
C MET A 87 5.19 11.58 -2.97
N LEU A 88 5.50 12.84 -3.24
CA LEU A 88 5.81 13.30 -4.59
C LEU A 88 7.06 14.17 -4.60
N PRO A 89 7.96 13.97 -5.57
CA PRO A 89 9.09 14.89 -5.72
C PRO A 89 8.66 16.33 -6.05
N ASP A 90 7.53 16.49 -6.75
CA ASP A 90 6.97 17.79 -7.05
C ASP A 90 5.52 17.80 -6.61
N ILE A 91 5.23 18.44 -5.48
CA ILE A 91 3.89 18.43 -4.91
C ILE A 91 2.89 19.18 -5.79
N ALA A 92 3.35 20.05 -6.68
CA ALA A 92 2.45 20.74 -7.61
C ALA A 92 1.76 19.78 -8.59
N GLU A 93 2.27 18.55 -8.72
CA GLU A 93 1.64 17.57 -9.58
C GLU A 93 0.52 16.79 -8.90
N PHE A 94 0.33 16.98 -7.60
CA PHE A 94 -0.63 16.15 -6.85
C PHE A 94 -2.07 16.34 -7.35
N ASP A 95 -2.46 17.54 -7.73
CA ASP A 95 -3.84 17.78 -8.17
C ASP A 95 -4.19 17.03 -9.46
N ALA A 96 -3.21 16.67 -10.27
CA ALA A 96 -3.45 15.85 -11.46
C ALA A 96 -3.92 14.43 -11.07
N CYS A 97 -3.65 13.99 -9.85
CA CYS A 97 -4.07 12.68 -9.37
C CYS A 97 -5.48 12.71 -8.76
N TRP A 98 -6.04 13.88 -8.46
CA TRP A 98 -7.32 13.98 -7.77
C TRP A 98 -8.46 13.20 -8.45
N PRO A 99 -8.61 13.21 -9.76
CA PRO A 99 -9.68 12.40 -10.38
C PRO A 99 -9.54 10.90 -10.12
N VAL A 100 -8.30 10.39 -10.13
CA VAL A 100 -8.02 8.99 -9.84
C VAL A 100 -8.37 8.68 -8.39
N LEU A 101 -7.97 9.57 -7.47
CA LEU A 101 -8.17 9.36 -6.05
C LEU A 101 -9.66 9.44 -5.67
N ARG A 102 -10.39 10.38 -6.26
CA ARG A 102 -11.83 10.46 -6.03
C ARG A 102 -12.55 9.23 -6.55
N ASP A 103 -12.13 8.71 -7.70
CA ASP A 103 -12.74 7.52 -8.26
C ASP A 103 -12.58 6.31 -7.35
N ILE A 104 -11.43 6.19 -6.72
CA ILE A 104 -11.12 5.03 -5.88
C ILE A 104 -11.68 5.18 -4.47
N PHE A 105 -11.57 6.36 -3.87
CA PHE A 105 -11.82 6.54 -2.45
C PHE A 105 -13.09 7.31 -2.10
N ASN A 106 -13.83 7.83 -3.07
CA ASN A 106 -14.94 8.74 -2.79
C ASN A 106 -15.98 8.17 -1.83
N ASP A 107 -16.30 6.87 -1.95
CA ASP A 107 -17.32 6.26 -1.11
C ASP A 107 -16.77 5.88 0.27
N ASN A 108 -15.47 5.68 0.39
CA ASN A 108 -14.83 5.27 1.63
C ASN A 108 -13.52 6.03 1.81
N PRO A 109 -13.58 7.33 2.07
CA PRO A 109 -12.37 8.16 2.09
C PRO A 109 -11.49 7.90 3.31
N PRO A 110 -10.20 7.66 3.11
CA PRO A 110 -9.26 7.48 4.21
C PRO A 110 -8.77 8.81 4.75
N ALA A 111 -8.16 8.79 5.92
CA ALA A 111 -7.36 9.91 6.36
C ALA A 111 -6.11 9.98 5.47
N ALA A 112 -5.74 11.16 5.01
CA ALA A 112 -4.67 11.31 4.03
C ALA A 112 -3.69 12.41 4.39
N THR A 113 -2.44 12.22 4.00
CA THR A 113 -1.39 13.22 4.11
C THR A 113 -0.59 13.20 2.81
N VAL A 114 -0.18 14.36 2.32
CA VAL A 114 0.68 14.46 1.17
C VAL A 114 1.99 15.13 1.57
N ILE A 115 3.11 14.61 1.10
CA ILE A 115 4.44 15.07 1.45
C ILE A 115 5.28 15.25 0.19
N GLU A 116 6.01 16.35 0.09
CA GLU A 116 6.97 16.52 -0.98
C GLU A 116 8.30 15.95 -0.52
N CYS A 117 8.86 15.00 -1.26
CA CYS A 117 10.15 14.40 -0.92
C CYS A 117 10.73 13.68 -2.13
N GLY A 118 12.04 13.40 -2.10
CA GLY A 118 12.67 12.61 -3.14
C GLY A 118 12.24 11.15 -3.07
N LEU A 119 12.23 10.47 -4.20
CA LEU A 119 11.93 9.05 -4.30
C LEU A 119 13.18 8.29 -4.74
N ILE A 120 13.09 6.96 -4.77
CA ILE A 120 14.26 6.12 -4.99
C ILE A 120 14.86 6.25 -6.39
N ASP A 121 14.10 6.68 -7.36
CA ASP A 121 14.56 6.83 -8.74
C ASP A 121 13.85 8.02 -9.36
N PRO A 122 14.56 8.83 -10.19
CA PRO A 122 13.93 10.01 -10.80
C PRO A 122 12.74 9.75 -11.71
N LYS A 123 12.58 8.51 -12.19
CA LYS A 123 11.43 8.19 -13.05
C LYS A 123 10.13 8.15 -12.28
N TYR A 124 10.17 8.00 -10.95
CA TYR A 124 8.94 7.93 -10.17
C TYR A 124 8.47 9.32 -9.76
N ARG A 125 7.21 9.61 -10.02
CA ARG A 125 6.61 10.90 -9.74
C ARG A 125 5.65 10.85 -8.55
N ILE A 126 5.32 9.67 -8.07
CA ILE A 126 4.49 9.49 -6.89
C ILE A 126 4.79 8.12 -6.24
N GLU A 127 4.76 8.12 -4.93
CA GLU A 127 4.82 6.89 -4.14
C GLU A 127 3.71 6.95 -3.12
N ILE A 128 3.09 5.80 -2.82
CA ILE A 128 1.92 5.74 -1.95
C ILE A 128 2.10 4.59 -0.95
N GLU A 129 1.79 4.86 0.32
CA GLU A 129 1.74 3.80 1.33
C GLU A 129 0.39 3.86 2.03
N VAL A 130 -0.12 2.73 2.50
CA VAL A 130 -1.41 2.69 3.17
C VAL A 130 -1.38 1.80 4.41
N THR A 131 -2.27 2.12 5.36
CA THR A 131 -2.64 1.23 6.46
C THR A 131 -4.13 0.96 6.31
N ALA A 132 -4.52 -0.30 6.38
CA ALA A 132 -5.90 -0.71 6.20
C ALA A 132 -6.36 -1.62 7.33
N LEU A 133 -7.67 -1.71 7.50
CA LEU A 133 -8.23 -2.62 8.46
C LEU A 133 -8.33 -4.00 7.81
N GLN A 134 -7.86 -5.04 8.50
CA GLN A 134 -7.99 -6.38 7.98
C GLN A 134 -9.42 -6.84 8.19
N ARG A 135 -10.05 -7.35 7.14
CA ARG A 135 -11.41 -7.81 7.29
C ARG A 135 -11.45 -9.04 8.18
N PRO A 136 -12.45 -9.17 9.04
CA PRO A 136 -12.62 -10.40 9.78
C PRO A 136 -12.85 -11.56 8.82
N ILE A 137 -12.39 -12.74 9.21
CA ILE A 137 -12.63 -13.92 8.43
C ILE A 137 -13.88 -14.54 9.01
N ASP A 138 -14.91 -14.69 8.21
CA ASP A 138 -16.17 -15.24 8.68
C ASP A 138 -16.22 -16.74 8.47
#